data_a8d1c12429119a25fef3adbfdef2d5d6
#
_entry.id   a8d1c12429119a25fef3adbfdef2d5d6
#
_cell.length_a   1.000
_cell.length_b   1.000
_cell.length_c   1.000
_cell.angle_alpha   90.00
_cell.angle_beta   90.00
_cell.angle_gamma   90.00
#
_symmetry.space_group_name_H-M   'P 1'
#
loop_
_entity.id
_entity.type
_entity.pdbx_description
1 polymer ?
#
loop_
_entity_poly.entity_id
_entity_poly.type
_entity_poly.pdbx_seq_one_letter_code
_entity_poly.pdbx_strand_id
1 'polypeptide(L)'
;MGVISEAGCPAVADPGADVVALAQRLGIEVVPLIGPSSILMALMGSGFNGQGFAFVGYLPIEDARRVQTLKELEHRVRTKGETQIFIETPYRNVQLVEQLIRHCSPDMKLCIASGLTSEGALLRTRKLSAWRGNIPSIHKVPTIFLLGR
;
A
#
# COMPACT_ATOMS: atom_id res chain seq x y z
N MET A 1 2.96 -29.92 1.96
CA MET A 1 2.47 -28.90 2.94
C MET A 1 2.09 -27.66 2.15
N GLY A 2 1.00 -26.98 2.50
CA GLY A 2 0.58 -25.73 1.86
C GLY A 2 0.58 -24.59 2.87
N VAL A 3 0.93 -23.38 2.42
CA VAL A 3 0.76 -22.13 3.17
C VAL A 3 -0.37 -21.36 2.51
N ILE A 4 -1.36 -20.98 3.28
CA ILE A 4 -2.52 -20.22 2.82
C ILE A 4 -2.63 -18.91 3.61
N SER A 5 -3.19 -17.89 2.98
CA SER A 5 -3.52 -16.61 3.60
C SER A 5 -5.04 -16.46 3.70
N GLU A 6 -5.50 -15.77 4.72
CA GLU A 6 -6.90 -15.37 4.84
C GLU A 6 -7.27 -14.32 3.79
N ALA A 7 -6.32 -13.41 3.48
CA ALA A 7 -6.51 -12.36 2.50
C ALA A 7 -5.21 -12.03 1.77
N GLY A 8 -5.24 -12.02 0.45
CA GLY A 8 -4.08 -11.71 -0.38
C GLY A 8 -3.15 -12.89 -0.63
N CYS A 9 -1.87 -12.63 -0.79
CA CYS A 9 -0.86 -13.64 -1.11
C CYS A 9 -0.10 -14.04 0.16
N PRO A 10 0.06 -15.35 0.44
CA PRO A 10 0.91 -15.81 1.55
C PRO A 10 2.32 -15.25 1.46
N ALA A 11 2.93 -14.95 2.61
CA ALA A 11 4.26 -14.38 2.74
C ALA A 11 4.44 -12.94 2.18
N VAL A 12 3.40 -12.31 1.66
CA VAL A 12 3.43 -10.92 1.20
C VAL A 12 2.59 -10.07 2.14
N ALA A 13 3.23 -9.32 3.05
CA ALA A 13 2.60 -8.64 4.18
C ALA A 13 1.76 -9.60 5.05
N ASP A 14 2.15 -10.86 5.11
CA ASP A 14 1.46 -11.97 5.73
C ASP A 14 2.47 -13.00 6.24
N PRO A 15 2.16 -13.82 7.24
CA PRO A 15 3.04 -14.91 7.67
C PRO A 15 3.33 -15.92 6.56
N GLY A 16 4.48 -16.60 6.66
CA GLY A 16 4.85 -17.70 5.76
C GLY A 16 6.25 -17.61 5.16
N ALA A 17 6.85 -16.43 5.14
CA ALA A 17 8.19 -16.23 4.58
C ALA A 17 9.25 -17.15 5.24
N ASP A 18 9.19 -17.35 6.57
CA ASP A 18 10.13 -18.20 7.30
C ASP A 18 10.04 -19.67 6.89
N VAL A 19 8.81 -20.15 6.65
CA VAL A 19 8.55 -21.52 6.18
C VAL A 19 9.14 -21.71 4.79
N VAL A 20 8.93 -20.74 3.90
CA VAL A 20 9.49 -20.76 2.55
C VAL A 20 11.02 -20.69 2.61
N ALA A 21 11.59 -19.83 3.45
CA ALA A 21 13.04 -19.74 3.62
C ALA A 21 13.65 -21.07 4.13
N LEU A 22 12.96 -21.77 5.04
CA LEU A 22 13.38 -23.11 5.48
C LEU A 22 13.33 -24.11 4.33
N ALA A 23 12.25 -24.15 3.55
CA ALA A 23 12.11 -25.02 2.39
C ALA A 23 13.26 -24.80 1.39
N GLN A 24 13.58 -23.55 1.08
CA GLN A 24 14.68 -23.20 0.19
C GLN A 24 16.04 -23.70 0.73
N ARG A 25 16.31 -23.55 2.02
CA ARG A 25 17.54 -24.07 2.65
C ARG A 25 17.65 -25.59 2.60
N LEU A 26 16.53 -26.28 2.65
CA LEU A 26 16.47 -27.75 2.61
C LEU A 26 16.38 -28.31 1.16
N GLY A 27 16.40 -27.46 0.15
CA GLY A 27 16.24 -27.88 -1.24
C GLY A 27 14.87 -28.46 -1.56
N ILE A 28 13.84 -28.13 -0.77
CA ILE A 28 12.46 -28.55 -1.01
C ILE A 28 11.86 -27.61 -2.06
N GLU A 29 11.25 -28.20 -3.09
CA GLU A 29 10.58 -27.43 -4.13
C GLU A 29 9.46 -26.55 -3.55
N VAL A 30 9.47 -25.28 -3.92
CA VAL A 30 8.43 -24.29 -3.57
C VAL A 30 7.67 -23.90 -4.83
N VAL A 31 6.37 -24.14 -4.83
CA VAL A 31 5.49 -23.85 -5.97
C VAL A 31 4.54 -22.71 -5.59
N PRO A 32 4.81 -21.47 -6.04
CA PRO A 32 3.86 -20.37 -5.89
C PRO A 32 2.62 -20.60 -6.76
N LEU A 33 1.46 -20.42 -6.18
CA LEU A 33 0.20 -20.51 -6.90
C LEU A 33 -0.32 -19.12 -7.26
N ILE A 34 -1.02 -19.02 -8.38
CA ILE A 34 -1.67 -17.77 -8.82
C ILE A 34 -2.80 -17.44 -7.85
N GLY A 35 -2.83 -16.19 -7.39
CA GLY A 35 -3.86 -15.71 -6.49
C GLY A 35 -4.01 -14.18 -6.55
N PRO A 36 -5.13 -13.63 -6.04
CA PRO A 36 -5.35 -12.20 -5.99
C PRO A 36 -4.41 -11.52 -4.98
N SER A 37 -3.98 -10.30 -5.31
CA SER A 37 -3.21 -9.44 -4.42
C SER A 37 -3.81 -8.04 -4.44
N SER A 38 -4.24 -7.54 -3.28
CA SER A 38 -4.76 -6.18 -3.16
C SER A 38 -3.71 -5.12 -3.51
N ILE A 39 -2.43 -5.40 -3.26
CA ILE A 39 -1.31 -4.52 -3.59
C ILE A 39 -1.22 -4.34 -5.11
N LEU A 40 -1.21 -5.44 -5.87
CA LEU A 40 -1.15 -5.39 -7.32
C LEU A 40 -2.44 -4.86 -7.93
N MET A 41 -3.60 -5.23 -7.41
CA MET A 41 -4.90 -4.70 -7.87
C MET A 41 -4.97 -3.17 -7.69
N ALA A 42 -4.50 -2.65 -6.56
CA ALA A 42 -4.44 -1.22 -6.31
C ALA A 42 -3.49 -0.52 -7.30
N LEU A 43 -2.31 -1.09 -7.56
CA LEU A 43 -1.36 -0.56 -8.54
C LEU A 43 -1.95 -0.57 -9.95
N MET A 44 -2.55 -1.67 -10.38
CA MET A 44 -3.19 -1.80 -11.69
C MET A 44 -4.26 -0.75 -11.94
N GLY A 45 -5.04 -0.42 -10.92
CA GLY A 45 -6.12 0.56 -11.02
C GLY A 45 -5.72 2.00 -10.69
N SER A 46 -4.49 2.24 -10.21
CA SER A 46 -4.05 3.56 -9.76
C SER A 46 -3.74 4.54 -10.89
N GLY A 47 -3.35 4.04 -12.06
CA GLY A 47 -2.80 4.85 -13.16
C GLY A 47 -1.36 5.30 -12.92
N PHE A 48 -0.65 4.73 -11.93
CA PHE A 48 0.75 5.04 -11.64
C PHE A 48 1.72 4.09 -12.36
N ASN A 49 3.02 4.40 -12.26
CA ASN A 49 4.08 3.60 -12.86
C ASN A 49 4.11 2.18 -12.25
N GLY A 50 3.82 1.18 -13.07
CA GLY A 50 3.87 -0.23 -12.70
C GLY A 50 5.19 -0.94 -13.03
N GLN A 51 6.17 -0.26 -13.65
CA GLN A 51 7.50 -0.81 -13.91
C GLN A 51 8.48 -0.54 -12.76
N GLY A 52 8.28 0.57 -12.05
CA GLY A 52 9.08 0.94 -10.88
C GLY A 52 8.15 1.25 -9.71
N PHE A 53 8.05 0.35 -8.76
CA PHE A 53 7.24 0.54 -7.55
C PHE A 53 7.87 -0.17 -6.35
N ALA A 54 7.53 0.29 -5.16
CA ALA A 54 7.95 -0.33 -3.92
C ALA A 54 6.75 -0.46 -2.98
N PHE A 55 6.56 -1.66 -2.42
CA PHE A 55 5.67 -1.86 -1.28
C PHE A 55 6.49 -1.71 0.00
N VAL A 56 6.17 -0.71 0.80
CA VAL A 56 6.92 -0.35 2.02
C VAL A 56 6.21 -0.79 3.31
N GLY A 57 5.04 -1.43 3.19
CA GLY A 57 4.29 -1.96 4.33
C GLY A 57 3.67 -0.88 5.20
N TYR A 58 3.67 -1.10 6.52
CA TYR A 58 3.18 -0.13 7.49
C TYR A 58 4.17 1.01 7.69
N LEU A 59 3.63 2.23 7.78
CA LEU A 59 4.45 3.38 8.13
C LEU A 59 4.69 3.47 9.64
N PRO A 60 5.76 4.15 10.10
CA PRO A 60 6.02 4.31 11.53
C PRO A 60 4.83 4.90 12.28
N ILE A 61 4.62 4.46 13.52
CA ILE A 61 3.53 4.96 14.37
C ILE A 61 3.91 6.32 14.98
N GLU A 62 5.17 6.50 15.32
CA GLU A 62 5.70 7.73 15.90
C GLU A 62 5.61 8.88 14.89
N ASP A 63 4.97 9.97 15.27
CA ASP A 63 4.65 11.08 14.37
C ASP A 63 5.89 11.69 13.68
N ALA A 64 6.98 11.92 14.41
CA ALA A 64 8.19 12.50 13.83
C ALA A 64 8.81 11.59 12.76
N ARG A 65 8.90 10.29 13.03
CA ARG A 65 9.39 9.29 12.08
C ARG A 65 8.45 9.14 10.89
N ARG A 66 7.14 9.17 11.15
CA ARG A 66 6.14 9.08 10.09
C ARG A 66 6.25 10.26 9.12
N VAL A 67 6.37 11.48 9.61
CA VAL A 67 6.55 12.68 8.78
C VAL A 67 7.82 12.57 7.94
N GLN A 68 8.93 12.11 8.53
CA GLN A 68 10.17 11.88 7.79
C GLN A 68 9.96 10.84 6.68
N THR A 69 9.34 9.70 7.00
CA THR A 69 9.04 8.64 6.02
C THR A 69 8.17 9.17 4.88
N LEU A 70 7.12 9.95 5.17
CA LEU A 70 6.27 10.53 4.12
C LEU A 70 7.06 11.41 3.16
N LYS A 71 8.00 12.21 3.67
CA LYS A 71 8.90 13.04 2.84
C LYS A 71 9.86 12.19 2.00
N GLU A 72 10.37 11.11 2.56
CA GLU A 72 11.22 10.17 1.82
C GLU A 72 10.46 9.48 0.69
N LEU A 73 9.21 9.04 0.93
CA LEU A 73 8.36 8.46 -0.10
C LEU A 73 8.07 9.47 -1.22
N GLU A 74 7.71 10.70 -0.88
CA GLU A 74 7.53 11.78 -1.84
C GLU A 74 8.79 12.03 -2.66
N HIS A 75 9.96 12.07 -2.02
CA HIS A 75 11.23 12.24 -2.69
C HIS A 75 11.50 11.12 -3.71
N ARG A 76 11.25 9.87 -3.37
CA ARG A 76 11.40 8.72 -4.30
C ARG A 76 10.47 8.85 -5.51
N VAL A 77 9.22 9.23 -5.29
CA VAL A 77 8.27 9.48 -6.39
C VAL A 77 8.81 10.57 -7.33
N ARG A 78 9.31 11.69 -6.77
CA ARG A 78 9.78 12.83 -7.56
C ARG A 78 11.06 12.56 -8.31
N THR A 79 12.03 11.93 -7.68
CA THR A 79 13.37 11.74 -8.24
C THR A 79 13.50 10.50 -9.11
N LYS A 80 12.83 9.41 -8.73
CA LYS A 80 12.93 8.11 -9.42
C LYS A 80 11.70 7.76 -10.25
N GLY A 81 10.59 8.47 -10.10
CA GLY A 81 9.30 8.07 -10.70
C GLY A 81 8.75 6.75 -10.16
N GLU A 82 9.22 6.32 -8.99
CA GLU A 82 8.88 5.05 -8.35
C GLU A 82 7.58 5.19 -7.57
N THR A 83 6.57 4.41 -7.91
CA THR A 83 5.30 4.37 -7.14
C THR A 83 5.54 3.79 -5.76
N GLN A 84 5.12 4.51 -4.72
CA GLN A 84 5.24 4.05 -3.34
C GLN A 84 3.91 3.50 -2.86
N ILE A 85 3.88 2.23 -2.42
CA ILE A 85 2.68 1.53 -1.95
C ILE A 85 2.84 1.23 -0.47
N PHE A 86 1.84 1.58 0.33
CA PHE A 86 1.87 1.37 1.78
C PHE A 86 0.48 1.11 2.34
N ILE A 87 0.45 0.65 3.57
CA ILE A 87 -0.78 0.32 4.30
C ILE A 87 -0.78 0.96 5.69
N GLU A 88 -1.96 1.03 6.26
CA GLU A 88 -2.16 1.43 7.65
C GLU A 88 -3.17 0.48 8.30
N THR A 89 -3.21 0.46 9.62
CA THR A 89 -4.30 -0.21 10.33
C THR A 89 -5.62 0.50 10.00
N PRO A 90 -6.71 -0.23 9.75
CA PRO A 90 -7.97 0.35 9.25
C PRO A 90 -8.53 1.50 10.12
N TYR A 91 -8.24 1.45 11.43
CA TYR A 91 -8.66 2.52 12.37
C TYR A 91 -7.95 3.86 12.17
N ARG A 92 -6.75 3.86 11.55
CA ARG A 92 -5.92 5.05 11.34
C ARG A 92 -5.89 5.53 9.89
N ASN A 93 -6.65 4.92 9.00
CA ASN A 93 -6.66 5.27 7.58
C ASN A 93 -6.93 6.77 7.34
N VAL A 94 -7.96 7.33 8.00
CA VAL A 94 -8.31 8.76 7.85
C VAL A 94 -7.17 9.65 8.35
N GLN A 95 -6.62 9.35 9.52
CA GLN A 95 -5.49 10.08 10.09
C GLN A 95 -4.27 10.06 9.16
N LEU A 96 -3.98 8.93 8.50
CA LEU A 96 -2.89 8.83 7.54
C LEU A 96 -3.12 9.78 6.35
N VAL A 97 -4.33 9.82 5.79
CA VAL A 97 -4.64 10.72 4.67
C VAL A 97 -4.50 12.19 5.10
N GLU A 98 -4.95 12.54 6.31
CA GLU A 98 -4.78 13.89 6.86
C GLU A 98 -3.30 14.27 7.01
N GLN A 99 -2.46 13.33 7.46
CA GLN A 99 -1.02 13.55 7.57
C GLN A 99 -0.35 13.72 6.19
N LEU A 100 -0.74 12.93 5.19
CA LEU A 100 -0.29 13.10 3.81
C LEU A 100 -0.64 14.49 3.26
N ILE A 101 -1.88 14.93 3.46
CA ILE A 101 -2.34 16.26 3.04
C ILE A 101 -1.57 17.40 3.74
N ARG A 102 -1.18 17.18 5.00
CA ARG A 102 -0.46 18.19 5.80
C ARG A 102 1.02 18.27 5.47
N HIS A 103 1.66 17.15 5.19
CA HIS A 103 3.13 17.05 5.14
C HIS A 103 3.72 16.81 3.75
N CYS A 104 2.92 16.37 2.78
CA CYS A 104 3.35 16.22 1.40
C CYS A 104 2.87 17.37 0.53
N SER A 105 3.49 17.53 -0.64
CA SER A 105 3.15 18.61 -1.57
C SER A 105 1.72 18.44 -2.12
N PRO A 106 0.96 19.53 -2.25
CA PRO A 106 -0.45 19.48 -2.68
C PRO A 106 -0.68 18.90 -4.08
N ASP A 107 0.33 18.96 -4.95
CA ASP A 107 0.31 18.44 -6.32
C ASP A 107 0.64 16.95 -6.42
N MET A 108 1.18 16.35 -5.34
CA MET A 108 1.42 14.91 -5.26
C MET A 108 0.09 14.16 -5.42
N LYS A 109 0.09 13.10 -6.23
CA LYS A 109 -1.10 12.27 -6.39
C LYS A 109 -1.12 11.14 -5.36
N LEU A 110 -2.28 10.95 -4.75
CA LEU A 110 -2.58 9.83 -3.85
C LEU A 110 -3.71 9.00 -4.47
N CYS A 111 -3.45 7.71 -4.63
CA CYS A 111 -4.49 6.72 -4.89
C CYS A 111 -4.92 6.07 -3.57
N ILE A 112 -6.22 6.01 -3.35
CA ILE A 112 -6.85 5.29 -2.25
C ILE A 112 -7.62 4.12 -2.86
N ALA A 113 -7.21 2.90 -2.49
CA ALA A 113 -7.84 1.65 -2.89
C ALA A 113 -8.39 0.95 -1.64
N SER A 114 -9.66 1.15 -1.37
CA SER A 114 -10.32 0.72 -0.13
C SER A 114 -11.39 -0.32 -0.43
N GLY A 115 -11.44 -1.38 0.40
CA GLY A 115 -12.44 -2.44 0.29
C GLY A 115 -12.44 -3.16 -1.06
N LEU A 116 -11.28 -3.33 -1.69
CA LEU A 116 -11.17 -3.99 -2.99
C LEU A 116 -11.85 -5.35 -2.95
N THR A 117 -12.55 -5.70 -4.03
CA THR A 117 -13.35 -6.92 -4.21
C THR A 117 -14.64 -6.98 -3.37
N SER A 118 -14.97 -5.95 -2.62
CA SER A 118 -16.23 -5.85 -1.89
C SER A 118 -17.23 -4.94 -2.59
N GLU A 119 -18.50 -5.08 -2.25
CA GLU A 119 -19.52 -4.09 -2.63
C GLU A 119 -19.19 -2.74 -1.98
N GLY A 120 -19.13 -1.68 -2.76
CA GLY A 120 -18.71 -0.36 -2.28
C GLY A 120 -17.19 -0.13 -2.30
N ALA A 121 -16.43 -0.99 -3.00
CA ALA A 121 -15.01 -0.76 -3.23
C ALA A 121 -14.74 0.62 -3.83
N LEU A 122 -13.73 1.30 -3.29
CA LEU A 122 -13.24 2.57 -3.79
C LEU A 122 -11.84 2.38 -4.37
N LEU A 123 -11.63 2.80 -5.60
CA LEU A 123 -10.31 2.93 -6.20
C LEU A 123 -10.24 4.27 -6.93
N ARG A 124 -9.51 5.23 -6.37
CA ARG A 124 -9.51 6.59 -6.91
C ARG A 124 -8.19 7.30 -6.67
N THR A 125 -7.67 7.90 -7.74
CA THR A 125 -6.45 8.71 -7.74
C THR A 125 -6.77 10.18 -7.89
N ARG A 126 -6.26 11.02 -7.00
CA ARG A 126 -6.39 12.49 -7.03
C ARG A 126 -5.14 13.15 -6.47
N LYS A 127 -4.94 14.43 -6.78
CA LYS A 127 -3.96 15.27 -6.06
C LYS A 127 -4.32 15.37 -4.58
N LEU A 128 -3.33 15.48 -3.70
CA LEU A 128 -3.56 15.65 -2.27
C LEU A 128 -4.41 16.89 -1.97
N SER A 129 -4.25 17.97 -2.76
CA SER A 129 -5.10 19.15 -2.66
C SER A 129 -6.60 18.86 -2.88
N ALA A 130 -6.93 17.89 -3.74
CA ALA A 130 -8.32 17.50 -4.03
C ALA A 130 -8.92 16.54 -2.99
N TRP A 131 -8.07 15.91 -2.17
CA TRP A 131 -8.52 15.10 -1.03
C TRP A 131 -8.83 15.94 0.20
N ARG A 132 -8.30 17.17 0.29
CA ARG A 132 -8.59 18.07 1.41
C ARG A 132 -10.09 18.35 1.49
N GLY A 133 -10.71 18.02 2.63
CA GLY A 133 -12.15 18.16 2.85
C GLY A 133 -13.02 17.11 2.13
N ASN A 134 -12.40 16.18 1.40
CA ASN A 134 -13.09 15.14 0.63
C ASN A 134 -12.53 13.73 0.90
N ILE A 135 -12.06 13.49 2.12
CA ILE A 135 -11.57 12.16 2.52
C ILE A 135 -12.75 11.18 2.53
N PRO A 136 -12.65 10.06 1.81
CA PRO A 136 -13.75 9.09 1.77
C PRO A 136 -13.94 8.36 3.10
N SER A 137 -15.09 7.70 3.26
CA SER A 137 -15.38 6.89 4.44
C SER A 137 -14.58 5.58 4.41
N ILE A 138 -13.32 5.63 4.84
CA ILE A 138 -12.37 4.51 4.86
C ILE A 138 -12.02 4.03 6.28
N HIS A 139 -12.70 4.57 7.29
CA HIS A 139 -12.51 4.13 8.67
C HIS A 139 -12.94 2.67 8.82
N LYS A 140 -12.08 1.85 9.40
CA LYS A 140 -12.27 0.40 9.58
C LYS A 140 -12.37 -0.43 8.29
N VAL A 141 -12.00 0.12 7.15
CA VAL A 141 -12.00 -0.60 5.88
C VAL A 141 -10.55 -0.91 5.47
N PRO A 142 -10.21 -2.16 5.12
CA PRO A 142 -8.89 -2.49 4.59
C PRO A 142 -8.57 -1.63 3.37
N THR A 143 -7.44 -0.92 3.40
CA THR A 143 -7.11 0.09 2.39
C THR A 143 -5.64 0.02 2.02
N ILE A 144 -5.37 0.11 0.72
CA ILE A 144 -4.03 0.29 0.15
C ILE A 144 -3.90 1.75 -0.29
N PHE A 145 -2.78 2.36 0.03
CA PHE A 145 -2.43 3.72 -0.35
C PHE A 145 -1.25 3.71 -1.31
N LEU A 146 -1.32 4.54 -2.36
CA LEU A 146 -0.22 4.68 -3.31
C LEU A 146 0.07 6.15 -3.55
N LEU A 147 1.34 6.52 -3.48
CA LEU A 147 1.84 7.82 -3.95
C LEU A 147 2.51 7.64 -5.32
N GLY A 148 2.21 8.55 -6.24
CA GLY A 148 2.73 8.52 -7.60
C GLY A 148 2.62 9.88 -8.30
N ARG A 149 3.04 9.88 -9.57
CA ARG A 149 2.95 11.04 -10.48
C ARG A 149 1.76 10.93 -11.41
#